data_74ab17aab8c0cc3c6aa926e2645591a4
#
_entry.id   74ab17aab8c0cc3c6aa926e2645591a4
#
_cell.length_a   1.000
_cell.length_b   1.000
_cell.length_c   1.000
_cell.angle_alpha   90.00
_cell.angle_beta   90.00
_cell.angle_gamma   90.00
#
_symmetry.space_group_name_H-M   'P 1'
#
loop_
_entity.id
_entity.type
_entity.pdbx_description
1 polymer ?
#
loop_
_entity_poly.entity_id
_entity_poly.type
_entity_poly.pdbx_seq_one_letter_code
_entity_poly.pdbx_strand_id
1 'polypeptide(L)'
;MLEYITDKDVYEKVICKAVGKARKFLWIATSDLKDLHVRKNKSMVPFLEILSDLVNEQVEIRLLHAKEPGPAFRRDFDRYPNLISGMERILCPRVHLKTVIIDGDFAYTGSANLTGAGMGAKSENKRNFEAGFITDDKKTISKIMEQFDGIWRGTHCSSCMRKKYCSDYLDM
;
A
#
# COMPACT_ATOMS: atom_id res chain seq x y z
N MET A 1 -13.06 16.82 -1.38
CA MET A 1 -12.28 17.16 -0.16
C MET A 1 -10.80 16.94 -0.45
N LEU A 2 -9.93 17.84 0.05
CA LEU A 2 -8.49 17.64 0.11
C LEU A 2 -8.04 17.99 1.53
N GLU A 3 -7.44 17.04 2.23
CA GLU A 3 -7.04 17.21 3.63
C GLU A 3 -5.56 16.86 3.79
N TYR A 4 -4.79 17.76 4.40
CA TYR A 4 -3.40 17.51 4.82
C TYR A 4 -3.40 16.76 6.14
N ILE A 5 -2.68 15.65 6.20
CA ILE A 5 -2.59 14.80 7.39
C ILE A 5 -1.12 14.52 7.73
N THR A 6 -0.84 14.31 8.99
CA THR A 6 0.52 14.07 9.50
C THR A 6 0.57 12.89 10.46
N ASP A 7 1.72 12.25 10.53
CA ASP A 7 2.12 11.29 11.56
C ASP A 7 1.03 10.24 11.87
N LYS A 8 0.47 10.29 13.08
CA LYS A 8 -0.55 9.35 13.55
C LYS A 8 -1.85 9.39 12.74
N ASP A 9 -2.18 10.53 12.16
CA ASP A 9 -3.37 10.68 11.32
C ASP A 9 -3.31 9.77 10.08
N VAL A 10 -2.12 9.52 9.54
CA VAL A 10 -1.95 8.57 8.43
C VAL A 10 -2.41 7.18 8.86
N TYR A 11 -2.00 6.72 10.03
CA TYR A 11 -2.44 5.43 10.58
C TYR A 11 -3.95 5.40 10.83
N GLU A 12 -4.47 6.40 11.53
CA GLU A 12 -5.87 6.41 11.95
C GLU A 12 -6.84 6.57 10.78
N LYS A 13 -6.55 7.51 9.86
CA LYS A 13 -7.47 7.85 8.76
C LYS A 13 -7.33 6.91 7.58
N VAL A 14 -6.11 6.54 7.20
CA VAL A 14 -5.86 5.69 6.02
C VAL A 14 -5.97 4.22 6.39
N ILE A 15 -5.14 3.74 7.33
CA ILE A 15 -5.03 2.32 7.64
C ILE A 15 -6.23 1.81 8.43
N CYS A 16 -6.56 2.48 9.56
CA CYS A 16 -7.62 1.98 10.44
C CYS A 16 -9.04 2.27 9.95
N LYS A 17 -9.27 3.44 9.31
CA LYS A 17 -10.63 3.85 8.93
C LYS A 17 -10.95 3.61 7.46
N ALA A 18 -10.00 3.84 6.54
CA ALA A 18 -10.31 3.80 5.11
C ALA A 18 -10.12 2.41 4.50
N VAL A 19 -8.98 1.73 4.74
CA VAL A 19 -8.65 0.47 4.08
C VAL A 19 -9.73 -0.59 4.27
N GLY A 20 -10.24 -0.79 5.49
CA GLY A 20 -11.29 -1.78 5.77
C GLY A 20 -12.66 -1.47 5.14
N LYS A 21 -12.80 -0.33 4.45
CA LYS A 21 -14.03 0.04 3.73
C LYS A 21 -13.97 -0.30 2.24
N ALA A 22 -12.86 -0.80 1.73
CA ALA A 22 -12.75 -1.25 0.34
C ALA A 22 -13.83 -2.30 0.02
N ARG A 23 -14.45 -2.17 -1.17
CA ARG A 23 -15.51 -3.08 -1.63
C ARG A 23 -15.27 -3.63 -3.03
N LYS A 24 -14.46 -2.95 -3.82
CA LYS A 24 -14.13 -3.35 -5.19
C LYS A 24 -12.65 -3.62 -5.32
N PHE A 25 -11.83 -2.63 -5.01
CA PHE A 25 -10.39 -2.76 -5.10
C PHE A 25 -9.62 -1.89 -4.09
N LEU A 26 -8.43 -2.36 -3.75
CA LEU A 26 -7.43 -1.67 -2.94
C LEU A 26 -6.09 -1.71 -3.66
N TRP A 27 -5.58 -0.55 -4.08
CA TRP A 27 -4.25 -0.43 -4.69
C TRP A 27 -3.30 0.28 -3.75
N ILE A 28 -2.15 -0.31 -3.51
CA ILE A 28 -1.13 0.21 -2.60
C ILE A 28 0.20 0.32 -3.33
N ALA A 29 0.87 1.47 -3.23
CA ALA A 29 2.25 1.65 -3.64
C ALA A 29 3.11 2.05 -2.45
N THR A 30 4.27 1.44 -2.29
CA THR A 30 5.23 1.74 -1.21
C THR A 30 6.66 1.42 -1.64
N SER A 31 7.64 2.19 -1.21
CA SER A 31 9.04 1.84 -1.49
C SER A 31 9.63 0.88 -0.46
N ASP A 32 9.08 0.80 0.74
CA ASP A 32 9.50 -0.13 1.78
C ASP A 32 8.29 -0.81 2.42
N LEU A 33 8.39 -2.10 2.66
CA LEU A 33 7.32 -2.96 3.14
C LEU A 33 7.83 -3.74 4.35
N LYS A 34 7.25 -3.48 5.52
CA LYS A 34 7.59 -4.15 6.78
C LYS A 34 6.33 -4.54 7.53
N ASP A 35 6.52 -5.25 8.64
CA ASP A 35 5.40 -5.55 9.52
C ASP A 35 4.70 -4.26 9.98
N LEU A 36 3.40 -4.25 9.83
CA LEU A 36 2.49 -3.22 10.29
C LEU A 36 1.37 -3.91 11.04
N HIS A 37 1.08 -3.46 12.26
CA HIS A 37 0.00 -4.00 13.07
C HIS A 37 -1.14 -3.00 13.17
N VAL A 38 -2.36 -3.51 13.10
CA VAL A 38 -3.60 -2.74 13.11
C VAL A 38 -4.50 -3.23 14.21
N ARG A 39 -5.24 -2.32 14.84
CA ARG A 39 -6.27 -2.70 15.81
C ARG A 39 -7.49 -3.27 15.08
N LYS A 40 -7.78 -4.53 15.34
CA LYS A 40 -9.01 -5.23 14.92
C LYS A 40 -9.74 -5.67 16.16
N ASN A 41 -10.93 -5.13 16.38
CA ASN A 41 -11.67 -5.31 17.63
C ASN A 41 -10.85 -4.85 18.85
N LYS A 42 -10.50 -5.76 19.78
CA LYS A 42 -9.70 -5.49 20.99
C LYS A 42 -8.24 -5.94 20.87
N SER A 43 -7.82 -6.49 19.72
CA SER A 43 -6.49 -7.07 19.50
C SER A 43 -5.70 -6.29 18.47
N MET A 44 -4.37 -6.37 18.56
CA MET A 44 -3.46 -5.91 17.53
C MET A 44 -3.14 -7.11 16.62
N VAL A 45 -3.42 -6.96 15.32
CA VAL A 45 -3.19 -8.00 14.31
C VAL A 45 -2.28 -7.49 13.20
N PRO A 46 -1.56 -8.36 12.47
CA PRO A 46 -0.84 -7.95 11.28
C PRO A 46 -1.79 -7.29 10.27
N PHE A 47 -1.33 -6.25 9.59
CA PHE A 47 -2.11 -5.60 8.51
C PHE A 47 -2.49 -6.60 7.40
N LEU A 48 -1.68 -7.62 7.19
CA LEU A 48 -1.97 -8.71 6.26
C LEU A 48 -3.26 -9.46 6.61
N GLU A 49 -3.68 -9.51 7.88
CA GLU A 49 -4.99 -10.06 8.25
C GLU A 49 -6.14 -9.24 7.67
N ILE A 50 -6.02 -7.91 7.69
CA ILE A 50 -7.01 -7.03 7.09
C ILE A 50 -7.08 -7.24 5.57
N LEU A 51 -5.91 -7.39 4.91
CA LEU A 51 -5.87 -7.71 3.49
C LEU A 51 -6.47 -9.09 3.18
N SER A 52 -6.22 -10.07 4.04
CA SER A 52 -6.81 -11.41 3.94
C SER A 52 -8.34 -11.39 4.06
N ASP A 53 -8.89 -10.60 4.99
CA ASP A 53 -10.34 -10.41 5.11
C ASP A 53 -10.91 -9.78 3.83
N LEU A 54 -10.28 -8.74 3.28
CA LEU A 54 -10.70 -8.10 2.05
C LEU A 54 -10.67 -9.06 0.84
N VAL A 55 -9.65 -9.93 0.73
CA VAL A 55 -9.62 -10.98 -0.29
C VAL A 55 -10.79 -11.93 -0.14
N ASN A 56 -11.16 -12.33 1.08
CA ASN A 56 -12.32 -13.17 1.33
C ASN A 56 -13.64 -12.46 0.96
N GLU A 57 -13.66 -11.13 1.03
CA GLU A 57 -14.78 -10.29 0.56
C GLU A 57 -14.71 -9.99 -0.96
N GLN A 58 -13.80 -10.64 -1.69
CA GLN A 58 -13.60 -10.49 -3.14
C GLN A 58 -13.13 -9.10 -3.57
N VAL A 59 -12.44 -8.38 -2.71
CA VAL A 59 -11.77 -7.11 -3.06
C VAL A 59 -10.48 -7.42 -3.82
N GLU A 60 -10.33 -6.81 -5.00
CA GLU A 60 -9.09 -6.89 -5.78
C GLU A 60 -7.98 -6.10 -5.06
N ILE A 61 -6.83 -6.74 -4.79
CA ILE A 61 -5.70 -6.08 -4.13
C ILE A 61 -4.49 -6.07 -5.05
N ARG A 62 -3.94 -4.86 -5.30
CA ARG A 62 -2.68 -4.65 -6.02
C ARG A 62 -1.66 -3.97 -5.13
N LEU A 63 -0.46 -4.53 -5.08
CA LEU A 63 0.66 -4.01 -4.30
C LEU A 63 1.88 -3.76 -5.20
N LEU A 64 2.22 -2.49 -5.40
CA LEU A 64 3.50 -2.05 -5.98
C LEU A 64 4.52 -1.83 -4.87
N HIS A 65 5.68 -2.49 -4.95
CA HIS A 65 6.73 -2.27 -3.97
C HIS A 65 8.12 -2.24 -4.60
N ALA A 66 9.08 -1.55 -3.94
CA ALA A 66 10.41 -1.36 -4.51
C ALA A 66 11.44 -2.38 -4.01
N LYS A 67 11.16 -3.07 -2.90
CA LYS A 67 12.08 -3.99 -2.24
C LYS A 67 11.36 -5.26 -1.81
N GLU A 68 12.08 -6.37 -1.82
CA GLU A 68 11.58 -7.60 -1.21
C GLU A 68 11.29 -7.40 0.28
N PRO A 69 10.14 -7.88 0.76
CA PRO A 69 9.78 -7.77 2.17
C PRO A 69 10.75 -8.55 3.06
N GLY A 70 11.01 -8.00 4.25
CA GLY A 70 11.84 -8.64 5.25
C GLY A 70 11.21 -9.89 5.88
N PRO A 71 12.00 -10.66 6.68
CA PRO A 71 11.54 -11.95 7.26
C PRO A 71 10.28 -11.85 8.12
N ALA A 72 10.07 -10.74 8.83
CA ALA A 72 8.88 -10.56 9.66
C ALA A 72 7.61 -10.52 8.81
N PHE A 73 7.61 -9.73 7.74
CA PHE A 73 6.50 -9.68 6.80
C PHE A 73 6.24 -11.04 6.15
N ARG A 74 7.29 -11.76 5.75
CA ARG A 74 7.14 -13.09 5.11
C ARG A 74 6.48 -14.09 6.06
N ARG A 75 6.90 -14.14 7.33
CA ARG A 75 6.27 -15.01 8.34
C ARG A 75 4.79 -14.69 8.54
N ASP A 76 4.42 -13.41 8.54
CA ASP A 76 3.02 -13.02 8.66
C ASP A 76 2.25 -13.34 7.37
N PHE A 77 2.86 -13.17 6.20
CA PHE A 77 2.25 -13.50 4.91
C PHE A 77 1.93 -14.99 4.79
N ASP A 78 2.82 -15.88 5.26
CA ASP A 78 2.64 -17.34 5.24
C ASP A 78 1.45 -17.80 6.11
N ARG A 79 0.99 -16.96 7.04
CA ARG A 79 -0.19 -17.23 7.88
C ARG A 79 -1.52 -17.01 7.15
N TYR A 80 -1.50 -16.33 6.01
CA TYR A 80 -2.68 -15.97 5.22
C TYR A 80 -2.56 -16.47 3.79
N PRO A 81 -2.71 -17.79 3.55
CA PRO A 81 -2.47 -18.41 2.23
C PRO A 81 -3.37 -17.88 1.11
N ASN A 82 -4.56 -17.36 1.43
CA ASN A 82 -5.45 -16.72 0.46
C ASN A 82 -4.84 -15.46 -0.19
N LEU A 83 -3.86 -14.82 0.44
CA LEU A 83 -3.14 -13.69 -0.15
C LEU A 83 -2.25 -14.11 -1.33
N ILE A 84 -1.84 -15.37 -1.42
CA ILE A 84 -1.01 -15.89 -2.52
C ILE A 84 -1.77 -15.78 -3.85
N SER A 85 -3.05 -16.10 -3.85
CA SER A 85 -3.90 -16.05 -5.04
C SER A 85 -4.77 -14.81 -5.13
N GLY A 86 -5.03 -14.13 -4.00
CA GLY A 86 -5.97 -13.01 -3.93
C GLY A 86 -5.32 -11.62 -3.91
N MET A 87 -3.98 -11.56 -3.82
CA MET A 87 -3.25 -10.28 -3.88
C MET A 87 -2.20 -10.32 -4.97
N GLU A 88 -2.33 -9.45 -5.96
CA GLU A 88 -1.33 -9.27 -7.00
C GLU A 88 -0.20 -8.36 -6.49
N ARG A 89 1.06 -8.73 -6.76
CA ARG A 89 2.24 -7.95 -6.37
C ARG A 89 3.17 -7.74 -7.55
N ILE A 90 3.72 -6.54 -7.66
CA ILE A 90 4.79 -6.21 -8.60
C ILE A 90 5.92 -5.51 -7.86
N LEU A 91 7.13 -6.05 -7.98
CA LEU A 91 8.35 -5.41 -7.54
C LEU A 91 8.91 -4.53 -8.66
N CYS A 92 8.97 -3.23 -8.41
CA CYS A 92 9.64 -2.29 -9.31
C CYS A 92 10.62 -1.42 -8.51
N PRO A 93 11.95 -1.57 -8.71
CA PRO A 93 12.97 -0.85 -7.93
C PRO A 93 12.98 0.66 -8.14
N ARG A 94 12.15 1.18 -9.05
CA ARG A 94 11.94 2.62 -9.26
C ARG A 94 10.77 3.18 -8.48
N VAL A 95 9.94 2.35 -7.86
CA VAL A 95 8.80 2.82 -7.06
C VAL A 95 9.29 3.56 -5.83
N HIS A 96 8.93 4.83 -5.73
CA HIS A 96 9.12 5.65 -4.54
C HIS A 96 7.80 6.28 -4.08
N LEU A 97 6.70 5.90 -4.72
CA LEU A 97 5.34 6.30 -4.33
C LEU A 97 4.99 5.72 -2.96
N LYS A 98 4.18 6.44 -2.21
CA LYS A 98 3.50 5.99 -1.01
C LYS A 98 2.04 6.41 -1.18
N THR A 99 1.26 5.49 -1.70
CA THR A 99 -0.10 5.78 -2.16
C THR A 99 -1.03 4.64 -1.76
N VAL A 100 -2.22 4.99 -1.34
CA VAL A 100 -3.33 4.05 -1.09
C VAL A 100 -4.54 4.55 -1.86
N ILE A 101 -5.13 3.71 -2.70
CA ILE A 101 -6.32 4.02 -3.50
C ILE A 101 -7.39 2.99 -3.18
N ILE A 102 -8.59 3.45 -2.88
CA ILE A 102 -9.72 2.60 -2.48
C ILE A 102 -10.91 2.91 -3.40
N ASP A 103 -11.34 1.93 -4.18
CA ASP A 103 -12.55 1.94 -5.02
C ASP A 103 -12.64 3.11 -6.02
N GLY A 104 -11.58 3.89 -6.20
CA GLY A 104 -11.60 5.14 -6.95
C GLY A 104 -12.38 6.28 -6.26
N ASP A 105 -12.69 6.11 -4.98
CA ASP A 105 -13.48 7.04 -4.16
C ASP A 105 -12.65 7.73 -3.08
N PHE A 106 -11.51 7.14 -2.73
CA PHE A 106 -10.57 7.66 -1.75
C PHE A 106 -9.13 7.43 -2.22
N ALA A 107 -8.28 8.42 -2.01
CA ALA A 107 -6.84 8.24 -2.17
C ALA A 107 -6.05 8.95 -1.06
N TYR A 108 -4.95 8.32 -0.67
CA TYR A 108 -3.85 8.90 0.10
C TYR A 108 -2.60 8.95 -0.77
N THR A 109 -1.85 10.04 -0.66
CA THR A 109 -0.48 10.13 -1.17
C THR A 109 0.37 10.96 -0.21
N GLY A 110 1.61 10.51 0.04
CA GLY A 110 2.47 11.18 1.02
C GLY A 110 3.84 10.56 1.13
N SER A 111 4.48 10.75 2.28
CA SER A 111 5.82 10.27 2.56
C SER A 111 5.87 8.90 3.26
N ALA A 112 4.76 8.46 3.88
CA ALA A 112 4.70 7.29 4.75
C ALA A 112 4.78 5.95 4.00
N ASN A 113 5.88 5.23 4.17
CA ASN A 113 5.98 3.84 3.70
C ASN A 113 5.05 2.91 4.49
N LEU A 114 4.68 1.77 3.89
CA LEU A 114 3.86 0.72 4.52
C LEU A 114 4.68 -0.03 5.57
N THR A 115 4.97 0.66 6.65
CA THR A 115 5.73 0.16 7.81
C THR A 115 5.10 0.68 9.09
N GLY A 116 5.29 -0.02 10.21
CA GLY A 116 4.74 0.42 11.49
C GLY A 116 5.23 1.81 11.94
N ALA A 117 6.47 2.18 11.63
CA ALA A 117 7.01 3.51 11.93
C ALA A 117 6.51 4.56 10.93
N GLY A 118 6.51 4.23 9.62
CA GLY A 118 6.07 5.14 8.55
C GLY A 118 4.60 5.49 8.65
N MET A 119 3.74 4.49 8.79
CA MET A 119 2.29 4.72 8.90
C MET A 119 1.85 5.31 10.25
N GLY A 120 2.76 5.55 11.20
CA GLY A 120 2.42 6.15 12.50
C GLY A 120 1.79 5.18 13.50
N ALA A 121 1.85 3.86 13.25
CA ALA A 121 1.31 2.83 14.14
C ALA A 121 2.11 2.66 15.45
N LYS A 122 3.39 3.07 15.45
CA LYS A 122 4.24 3.01 16.64
C LYS A 122 3.98 4.18 17.59
N SER A 123 4.47 4.04 18.83
CA SER A 123 4.41 5.10 19.84
C SER A 123 5.11 6.37 19.34
N GLU A 124 4.74 7.50 19.92
CA GLU A 124 5.23 8.83 19.53
C GLU A 124 6.74 8.91 19.37
N ASN A 125 7.49 8.32 20.29
CA ASN A 125 8.95 8.34 20.28
C ASN A 125 9.60 7.33 19.31
N LYS A 126 8.81 6.51 18.59
CA LYS A 126 9.29 5.46 17.69
C LYS A 126 8.74 5.57 16.26
N ARG A 127 7.76 6.43 16.02
CA ARG A 127 7.25 6.68 14.67
C ARG A 127 8.06 7.75 13.95
N ASN A 128 8.02 7.71 12.63
CA ASN A 128 8.59 8.78 11.81
C ASN A 128 7.70 10.02 11.85
N PHE A 129 8.27 11.17 11.50
CA PHE A 129 7.51 12.34 11.09
C PHE A 129 7.16 12.19 9.62
N GLU A 130 5.89 12.07 9.33
CA GLU A 130 5.39 11.82 7.98
C GLU A 130 4.24 12.79 7.67
N ALA A 131 4.06 13.08 6.39
CA ALA A 131 2.97 13.94 5.94
C ALA A 131 2.39 13.45 4.62
N GLY A 132 1.17 13.87 4.34
CA GLY A 132 0.51 13.52 3.09
C GLY A 132 -0.85 14.19 2.96
N PHE A 133 -1.53 13.82 1.90
CA PHE A 133 -2.88 14.28 1.63
C PHE A 133 -3.82 13.08 1.47
N ILE A 134 -5.03 13.23 1.95
CA ILE A 134 -6.17 12.38 1.58
C ILE A 134 -7.17 13.18 0.75
N THR A 135 -7.82 12.53 -0.20
CA THR A 135 -8.78 13.17 -1.09
C THR A 135 -9.88 12.21 -1.54
N ASP A 136 -11.07 12.75 -1.80
CA ASP A 136 -12.18 12.12 -2.51
C ASP A 136 -12.46 12.81 -3.87
N ASP A 137 -11.61 13.74 -4.27
CA ASP A 137 -11.73 14.40 -5.57
C ASP A 137 -11.44 13.44 -6.72
N LYS A 138 -12.45 13.11 -7.49
CA LYS A 138 -12.40 12.13 -8.58
C LYS A 138 -11.34 12.45 -9.63
N LYS A 139 -11.16 13.72 -9.95
CA LYS A 139 -10.17 14.15 -10.96
C LYS A 139 -8.75 13.92 -10.46
N THR A 140 -8.48 14.23 -9.20
CA THR A 140 -7.19 13.97 -8.56
C THR A 140 -6.93 12.48 -8.43
N ILE A 141 -7.92 11.70 -7.97
CA ILE A 141 -7.83 10.24 -7.83
C ILE A 141 -7.53 9.59 -9.18
N SER A 142 -8.22 10.00 -10.25
CA SER A 142 -7.96 9.48 -11.61
C SER A 142 -6.50 9.65 -12.02
N LYS A 143 -5.89 10.81 -11.77
CA LYS A 143 -4.46 11.04 -12.07
C LYS A 143 -3.53 10.16 -11.24
N ILE A 144 -3.84 9.94 -9.96
CA ILE A 144 -3.07 9.06 -9.09
C ILE A 144 -3.18 7.61 -9.61
N MET A 145 -4.37 7.18 -10.01
CA MET A 145 -4.61 5.86 -10.61
C MET A 145 -3.88 5.69 -11.94
N GLU A 146 -3.90 6.69 -12.81
CA GLU A 146 -3.17 6.68 -14.09
C GLU A 146 -1.65 6.46 -13.88
N GLN A 147 -1.06 7.13 -12.88
CA GLN A 147 0.36 6.95 -12.56
C GLN A 147 0.62 5.53 -12.02
N PHE A 148 -0.21 5.04 -11.10
CA PHE A 148 -0.10 3.68 -10.56
C PHE A 148 -0.21 2.64 -11.68
N ASP A 149 -1.26 2.72 -12.48
CA ASP A 149 -1.57 1.76 -13.54
C ASP A 149 -0.53 1.78 -14.67
N GLY A 150 0.04 2.94 -15.00
CA GLY A 150 1.15 3.03 -15.94
C GLY A 150 2.39 2.27 -15.49
N ILE A 151 2.70 2.29 -14.19
CA ILE A 151 3.79 1.47 -13.62
C ILE A 151 3.39 0.01 -13.60
N TRP A 152 2.16 -0.28 -13.17
CA TRP A 152 1.62 -1.65 -13.08
C TRP A 152 1.67 -2.38 -14.41
N ARG A 153 1.27 -1.73 -15.48
CA ARG A 153 1.28 -2.30 -16.84
C ARG A 153 2.64 -2.28 -17.53
N GLY A 154 3.69 -1.83 -16.87
CA GLY A 154 5.04 -1.83 -17.42
C GLY A 154 5.28 -0.79 -18.54
N THR A 155 4.47 0.27 -18.64
CA THR A 155 4.59 1.32 -19.68
C THR A 155 6.02 1.88 -19.80
N HIS A 156 6.79 1.84 -18.73
CA HIS A 156 8.17 2.35 -18.69
C HIS A 156 9.24 1.26 -18.72
N CYS A 157 8.87 -0.02 -18.92
CA CYS A 157 9.82 -1.13 -18.83
C CYS A 157 10.78 -1.19 -20.03
N SER A 158 10.31 -0.98 -21.26
CA SER A 158 11.12 -1.09 -22.48
C SER A 158 12.40 -0.25 -22.44
N SER A 159 12.34 0.98 -21.91
CA SER A 159 13.48 1.91 -21.78
C SER A 159 14.10 1.96 -20.39
N CYS A 160 13.73 1.04 -19.49
CA CYS A 160 14.16 1.09 -18.09
C CYS A 160 15.64 0.74 -17.91
N MET A 161 16.42 1.63 -17.31
CA MET A 161 17.82 1.43 -16.98
C MET A 161 18.06 0.59 -15.71
N ARG A 162 17.00 0.19 -15.01
CA ARG A 162 17.04 -0.60 -13.76
C ARG A 162 16.60 -2.06 -13.96
N LYS A 163 16.50 -2.55 -15.20
CA LYS A 163 16.08 -3.92 -15.55
C LYS A 163 16.79 -5.00 -14.73
N LYS A 164 18.10 -4.91 -14.60
CA LYS A 164 18.92 -5.90 -13.87
C LYS A 164 18.59 -6.06 -12.39
N TYR A 165 17.84 -5.13 -11.81
CA TYR A 165 17.41 -5.16 -10.40
C TYR A 165 15.90 -5.43 -10.25
N CYS A 166 15.21 -5.73 -11.35
CA CYS A 166 13.77 -5.89 -11.39
C CYS A 166 13.42 -7.35 -11.68
N SER A 167 12.85 -8.05 -10.69
CA SER A 167 12.38 -9.44 -10.87
C SER A 167 11.15 -9.52 -11.77
N ASP A 168 10.31 -8.48 -11.74
CA ASP A 168 9.00 -8.44 -12.40
C ASP A 168 9.02 -7.54 -13.65
N TYR A 169 10.18 -7.50 -14.31
CA TYR A 169 10.32 -6.76 -15.55
C TYR A 169 9.38 -7.32 -16.64
N LEU A 170 8.59 -6.43 -17.24
CA LEU A 170 7.70 -6.77 -18.35
C LEU A 170 8.41 -6.46 -19.68
N ASP A 171 8.67 -7.50 -20.43
CA ASP A 171 9.22 -7.39 -21.79
C ASP A 171 8.04 -7.26 -22.78
N MET A 172 7.69 -5.99 -23.11
CA MET A 172 6.62 -5.67 -24.04
C MET A 172 7.18 -5.21 -25.37
#